data_96e5bc2d5b5ede038862e9e3f0aa64f9
#
_entry.id   96e5bc2d5b5ede038862e9e3f0aa64f9
#
_cell.length_a   1.000
_cell.length_b   1.000
_cell.length_c   1.000
_cell.angle_alpha   90.00
_cell.angle_beta   90.00
_cell.angle_gamma   90.00
#
_symmetry.space_group_name_H-M   'P 1'
#
loop_
_entity.id
_entity.type
_entity.pdbx_description
1 polymer ?
#
loop_
_entity_poly.entity_id
_entity_poly.type
_entity_poly.pdbx_seq_one_letter_code
_entity_poly.pdbx_strand_id
1 'polypeptide(L)'
;MISHCQIHQSCHHLLGIANCQSYFTMGDSIPDTNDVSAAGDRDIETYHISSALHARAAHHESFQQLWETKWKGPCAMGVYPFMFGCITDFQPVVDAIIAKGLKEPYDWDEYASMFFPQAFKLAFTARQAEQNGEEEKACELYLRSSALYRIARFPAPRSPKQHEAWNLGKQVFYKGASLLPIPILPISIPHPNHLPSEPPLILASLLLPPSPHPLPLLIILTGLDGYRTELSAWQTPLSRFSIATLVLEIPGTGDSPSLPSDPLSPDRLMSSLFSYISTALPTVNSSNVIIWGFSTGGYYSLRAAHTHPSHLLGSVSLGGGCHHMFDETWLRNVNHLEYPFDLVHTLAHKFGYGDDLDQFIKEGKSKFSLLDSGILDQESCKTLVVNGDLDEIFPVEDLYLAVKDRNGNVRKNTEFKVVEGRKHMGEPESFGVILEWIHKLWGLEAGVDEFKKGVLEGLPFKPKY
;
A
#
# COMPACT_ATOMS: atom_id res chain seq x y z
N MET A 1 -49.02 -8.78 3.19
CA MET A 1 -48.82 -10.22 3.52
C MET A 1 -48.63 -10.97 2.21
N ILE A 2 -47.66 -11.82 2.10
CA ILE A 2 -47.17 -12.66 0.99
C ILE A 2 -45.90 -12.01 0.40
N SER A 3 -44.83 -12.36 0.88
CA SER A 3 -43.91 -13.50 0.94
C SER A 3 -42.64 -13.21 0.12
N HIS A 4 -41.62 -12.69 0.80
CA HIS A 4 -40.22 -12.73 0.35
C HIS A 4 -39.72 -14.17 0.49
N CYS A 5 -39.62 -14.88 -0.61
CA CYS A 5 -38.74 -16.05 -0.77
C CYS A 5 -38.83 -16.55 -2.19
N GLN A 6 -37.77 -16.44 -2.95
CA GLN A 6 -37.39 -17.17 -4.16
C GLN A 6 -36.79 -16.26 -5.24
N ILE A 7 -35.54 -15.85 -5.04
CA ILE A 7 -34.53 -15.68 -6.11
C ILE A 7 -33.14 -15.94 -5.44
N HIS A 8 -32.93 -17.20 -5.07
CA HIS A 8 -31.59 -17.63 -4.60
C HIS A 8 -31.33 -19.07 -5.04
N GLN A 9 -31.45 -19.34 -6.34
CA GLN A 9 -30.96 -20.61 -6.92
C GLN A 9 -30.88 -20.48 -8.44
N SER A 10 -29.78 -19.96 -8.98
CA SER A 10 -29.38 -20.21 -10.38
C SER A 10 -28.03 -19.52 -10.68
N CYS A 11 -26.96 -19.80 -9.91
CA CYS A 11 -25.57 -19.55 -10.33
C CYS A 11 -24.56 -20.51 -9.67
N HIS A 12 -25.01 -21.73 -9.35
CA HIS A 12 -24.14 -22.75 -8.69
C HIS A 12 -23.77 -23.92 -9.62
N HIS A 13 -23.61 -23.74 -10.90
CA HIS A 13 -23.01 -24.77 -11.75
C HIS A 13 -22.20 -24.10 -12.85
N LEU A 14 -20.92 -24.18 -12.70
CA LEU A 14 -19.80 -24.14 -13.65
C LEU A 14 -18.68 -23.26 -13.11
N LEU A 15 -17.83 -23.88 -12.37
CA LEU A 15 -16.38 -23.64 -12.17
C LEU A 15 -16.05 -24.13 -10.76
N GLY A 16 -15.19 -25.15 -10.65
CA GLY A 16 -14.70 -25.66 -9.38
C GLY A 16 -13.94 -24.59 -8.63
N ILE A 17 -14.69 -23.79 -7.85
CA ILE A 17 -14.14 -22.84 -6.90
C ILE A 17 -13.82 -23.61 -5.63
N ALA A 18 -12.56 -23.97 -5.47
CA ALA A 18 -12.03 -24.32 -4.16
C ALA A 18 -12.43 -23.22 -3.16
N ASN A 19 -13.03 -23.63 -2.06
CA ASN A 19 -13.61 -22.81 -1.01
C ASN A 19 -12.78 -21.54 -0.70
N CYS A 20 -13.30 -20.37 -1.06
CA CYS A 20 -12.76 -19.07 -0.67
C CYS A 20 -12.85 -18.81 0.85
N GLN A 21 -13.42 -19.75 1.63
CA GLN A 21 -13.47 -19.69 3.09
C GLN A 21 -12.14 -20.04 3.77
N SER A 22 -11.19 -20.66 3.07
CA SER A 22 -9.89 -21.03 3.68
C SER A 22 -8.92 -19.86 3.86
N TYR A 23 -9.19 -18.69 3.29
CA TYR A 23 -8.34 -17.51 3.48
C TYR A 23 -8.64 -16.72 4.78
N PHE A 24 -9.77 -16.98 5.44
CA PHE A 24 -10.18 -16.27 6.65
C PHE A 24 -10.63 -17.19 7.78
N THR A 25 -10.42 -18.48 7.71
CA THR A 25 -10.62 -19.36 8.88
C THR A 25 -9.46 -19.13 9.84
N MET A 26 -9.68 -18.23 10.79
CA MET A 26 -8.87 -18.18 12.01
C MET A 26 -9.15 -19.44 12.84
N GLY A 27 -8.33 -20.43 12.71
CA GLY A 27 -8.19 -21.52 13.61
C GLY A 27 -6.73 -21.70 13.91
N ASP A 28 -6.33 -21.24 15.02
CA ASP A 28 -5.30 -21.65 15.94
C ASP A 28 -4.57 -20.45 16.52
N SER A 29 -4.49 -20.43 17.83
CA SER A 29 -3.75 -19.48 18.64
C SER A 29 -2.35 -19.28 18.05
N ILE A 30 -2.06 -18.06 17.55
CA ILE A 30 -0.71 -17.64 17.18
C ILE A 30 0.16 -17.87 18.42
N PRO A 31 1.23 -18.68 18.34
CA PRO A 31 2.15 -18.80 19.46
C PRO A 31 2.67 -17.41 19.83
N ASP A 32 2.64 -17.11 21.10
CA ASP A 32 3.20 -15.88 21.67
C ASP A 32 4.74 -15.96 21.57
N THR A 33 5.26 -15.75 20.36
CA THR A 33 6.69 -15.80 20.08
C THR A 33 7.32 -14.43 20.20
N ASN A 34 7.30 -13.89 21.42
CA ASN A 34 8.32 -12.94 21.86
C ASN A 34 9.67 -13.65 22.12
N ASP A 35 9.89 -14.78 21.48
CA ASP A 35 11.15 -15.52 21.64
C ASP A 35 12.23 -14.90 20.74
N VAL A 36 12.88 -13.88 21.29
CA VAL A 36 14.04 -13.20 20.69
C VAL A 36 15.23 -14.16 20.51
N SER A 37 15.18 -15.35 21.15
CA SER A 37 16.26 -16.34 21.10
C SER A 37 16.38 -17.04 19.73
N ALA A 38 15.32 -17.05 18.92
CA ALA A 38 15.34 -17.61 17.57
C ALA A 38 16.00 -16.67 16.53
N ALA A 39 16.23 -15.37 16.87
CA ALA A 39 17.05 -14.46 16.08
C ALA A 39 18.53 -14.64 16.43
N GLY A 40 19.02 -15.88 16.42
CA GLY A 40 20.45 -16.18 16.59
C GLY A 40 21.29 -15.42 15.55
N ASP A 41 22.57 -15.16 15.92
CA ASP A 41 23.64 -14.60 15.08
C ASP A 41 23.61 -15.18 13.65
N ARG A 42 22.69 -14.70 12.81
CA ARG A 42 22.73 -14.96 11.37
C ARG A 42 23.74 -13.96 10.82
N ASP A 43 24.74 -14.52 10.17
CA ASP A 43 25.74 -13.77 9.45
C ASP A 43 25.04 -12.74 8.54
N ILE A 44 25.17 -11.46 8.86
CA ILE A 44 24.45 -10.34 8.21
C ILE A 44 24.80 -10.25 6.72
N GLU A 45 25.85 -10.94 6.28
CA GLU A 45 26.27 -11.01 4.89
C GLU A 45 25.44 -12.01 4.04
N THR A 46 24.57 -12.83 4.66
CA THR A 46 23.79 -13.84 3.93
C THR A 46 22.29 -13.59 4.10
N TYR A 47 21.61 -13.19 3.04
CA TYR A 47 20.15 -13.01 3.05
C TYR A 47 19.44 -14.35 3.30
N HIS A 48 18.34 -14.30 4.03
CA HIS A 48 17.50 -15.47 4.29
C HIS A 48 17.10 -16.19 3.00
N ILE A 49 16.82 -15.43 1.93
CA ILE A 49 16.44 -15.94 0.62
C ILE A 49 17.62 -16.01 -0.37
N SER A 50 18.87 -16.01 0.08
CA SER A 50 20.05 -15.99 -0.83
C SER A 50 20.05 -17.06 -1.91
N SER A 51 19.51 -18.26 -1.63
CA SER A 51 19.35 -19.33 -2.62
C SER A 51 18.34 -19.00 -3.72
N ALA A 52 17.38 -18.11 -3.46
CA ALA A 52 16.35 -17.70 -4.41
C ALA A 52 16.74 -16.46 -5.24
N LEU A 53 17.77 -15.71 -4.84
CA LEU A 53 18.17 -14.46 -5.51
C LEU A 53 18.56 -14.62 -6.98
N HIS A 54 18.94 -15.83 -7.41
CA HIS A 54 19.28 -16.12 -8.81
C HIS A 54 18.14 -16.74 -9.62
N ALA A 55 16.97 -16.90 -8.98
CA ALA A 55 15.79 -17.43 -9.67
C ALA A 55 15.14 -16.34 -10.54
N ARG A 56 14.39 -16.80 -11.56
CA ARG A 56 13.51 -15.94 -12.34
C ARG A 56 12.08 -16.44 -12.20
N ALA A 57 11.19 -15.61 -11.69
CA ALA A 57 9.80 -15.98 -11.56
C ALA A 57 9.10 -16.03 -12.93
N ALA A 58 8.21 -17.01 -13.11
CA ALA A 58 7.55 -17.28 -14.40
C ALA A 58 6.77 -16.05 -14.95
N HIS A 59 6.28 -15.18 -14.08
CA HIS A 59 5.54 -13.99 -14.52
C HIS A 59 6.39 -12.97 -15.31
N HIS A 60 7.72 -13.08 -15.32
CA HIS A 60 8.61 -12.27 -16.15
C HIS A 60 8.83 -12.83 -17.55
N GLU A 61 8.27 -14.00 -17.89
CA GLU A 61 8.43 -14.59 -19.22
C GLU A 61 7.54 -13.92 -20.27
N SER A 62 6.32 -13.54 -19.89
CA SER A 62 5.36 -12.88 -20.77
C SER A 62 4.23 -12.23 -19.96
N PHE A 63 3.48 -11.32 -20.61
CA PHE A 63 2.28 -10.75 -19.99
C PHE A 63 1.21 -11.82 -19.70
N GLN A 64 1.13 -12.88 -20.52
CA GLN A 64 0.25 -14.02 -20.25
C GLN A 64 0.65 -14.72 -18.94
N GLN A 65 1.93 -14.97 -18.73
CA GLN A 65 2.41 -15.57 -17.49
C GLN A 65 2.19 -14.64 -16.28
N LEU A 66 2.40 -13.33 -16.44
CA LEU A 66 2.08 -12.36 -15.41
C LEU A 66 0.60 -12.43 -15.00
N TRP A 67 -0.30 -12.49 -15.99
CA TRP A 67 -1.72 -12.62 -15.72
C TRP A 67 -2.06 -13.93 -15.01
N GLU A 68 -1.69 -15.07 -15.59
CA GLU A 68 -2.13 -16.38 -15.09
C GLU A 68 -1.50 -16.75 -13.73
N THR A 69 -0.25 -16.36 -13.49
CA THR A 69 0.46 -16.80 -12.27
C THR A 69 0.44 -15.80 -11.13
N LYS A 70 0.23 -14.49 -11.41
CA LYS A 70 0.32 -13.46 -10.39
C LYS A 70 -0.90 -12.55 -10.28
N TRP A 71 -1.56 -12.18 -11.39
CA TRP A 71 -2.57 -11.13 -11.37
C TRP A 71 -4.03 -11.59 -11.41
N LYS A 72 -4.32 -12.71 -12.06
CA LYS A 72 -5.69 -13.22 -12.23
C LYS A 72 -6.40 -13.51 -10.91
N GLY A 73 -5.70 -14.16 -9.97
CA GLY A 73 -6.22 -14.42 -8.63
C GLY A 73 -6.56 -13.15 -7.86
N PRO A 74 -5.61 -12.24 -7.63
CA PRO A 74 -5.88 -10.93 -7.02
C PRO A 74 -6.98 -10.14 -7.71
N CYS A 75 -7.03 -10.13 -9.03
CA CYS A 75 -8.08 -9.45 -9.80
C CYS A 75 -9.48 -10.05 -9.54
N ALA A 76 -9.58 -11.38 -9.48
CA ALA A 76 -10.84 -12.06 -9.18
C ALA A 76 -11.32 -11.79 -7.75
N MET A 77 -10.38 -11.59 -6.81
CA MET A 77 -10.67 -11.26 -5.41
C MET A 77 -10.88 -9.77 -5.16
N GLY A 78 -10.50 -8.88 -6.10
CA GLY A 78 -10.53 -7.43 -5.92
C GLY A 78 -9.54 -6.92 -4.88
N VAL A 79 -8.43 -7.66 -4.65
CA VAL A 79 -7.34 -7.27 -3.74
C VAL A 79 -6.21 -6.60 -4.51
N TYR A 80 -5.20 -6.11 -3.79
CA TYR A 80 -4.03 -5.47 -4.41
C TYR A 80 -3.41 -6.37 -5.50
N PRO A 81 -3.09 -5.81 -6.65
CA PRO A 81 -3.20 -4.45 -7.17
C PRO A 81 -4.56 -4.08 -7.81
N PHE A 82 -5.61 -4.84 -7.68
CA PHE A 82 -6.91 -4.69 -8.37
C PHE A 82 -8.05 -4.20 -7.45
N MET A 83 -7.73 -3.50 -6.35
CA MET A 83 -8.74 -2.92 -5.47
C MET A 83 -9.76 -2.09 -6.25
N PHE A 84 -11.03 -2.23 -5.93
CA PHE A 84 -12.17 -1.65 -6.65
C PHE A 84 -12.37 -2.20 -8.08
N GLY A 85 -11.51 -3.10 -8.57
CA GLY A 85 -11.61 -3.66 -9.91
C GLY A 85 -12.58 -4.85 -10.01
N CYS A 86 -12.88 -5.21 -11.23
CA CYS A 86 -13.67 -6.39 -11.56
C CYS A 86 -12.99 -7.16 -12.69
N ILE A 87 -12.85 -8.47 -12.53
CA ILE A 87 -12.14 -9.32 -13.51
C ILE A 87 -12.77 -9.23 -14.90
N THR A 88 -14.09 -9.04 -14.99
CA THR A 88 -14.79 -8.90 -16.28
C THR A 88 -14.42 -7.63 -17.05
N ASP A 89 -13.91 -6.60 -16.35
CA ASP A 89 -13.42 -5.38 -16.98
C ASP A 89 -12.00 -5.54 -17.49
N PHE A 90 -11.17 -6.30 -16.75
CA PHE A 90 -9.78 -6.51 -17.08
C PHE A 90 -9.57 -7.58 -18.16
N GLN A 91 -10.36 -8.66 -18.15
CA GLN A 91 -10.15 -9.78 -19.07
C GLN A 91 -10.10 -9.37 -20.56
N PRO A 92 -11.01 -8.52 -21.10
CA PRO A 92 -10.91 -8.09 -22.50
C PRO A 92 -9.63 -7.30 -22.82
N VAL A 93 -9.15 -6.51 -21.85
CA VAL A 93 -7.88 -5.75 -21.99
C VAL A 93 -6.69 -6.69 -22.00
N VAL A 94 -6.67 -7.64 -21.07
CA VAL A 94 -5.64 -8.67 -20.97
C VAL A 94 -5.55 -9.50 -22.25
N ASP A 95 -6.69 -9.96 -22.76
CA ASP A 95 -6.77 -10.74 -24.00
C ASP A 95 -6.20 -9.95 -25.18
N ALA A 96 -6.46 -8.64 -25.25
CA ALA A 96 -5.93 -7.78 -26.29
C ALA A 96 -4.41 -7.55 -26.15
N ILE A 97 -3.89 -7.39 -24.92
CA ILE A 97 -2.44 -7.28 -24.66
C ILE A 97 -1.72 -8.58 -25.07
N ILE A 98 -2.27 -9.72 -24.68
CA ILE A 98 -1.70 -11.05 -25.04
C ILE A 98 -1.72 -11.24 -26.56
N ALA A 99 -2.84 -10.95 -27.22
CA ALA A 99 -2.96 -11.07 -28.67
C ALA A 99 -1.98 -10.16 -29.43
N LYS A 100 -1.64 -9.01 -28.84
CA LYS A 100 -0.65 -8.06 -29.39
C LYS A 100 0.79 -8.50 -29.15
N GLY A 101 1.01 -9.44 -28.22
CA GLY A 101 2.33 -9.96 -27.88
C GLY A 101 3.21 -9.01 -27.09
N LEU A 102 2.62 -8.11 -26.29
CA LEU A 102 3.37 -7.20 -25.44
C LEU A 102 4.14 -7.98 -24.35
N LYS A 103 5.40 -7.64 -24.17
CA LYS A 103 6.31 -8.27 -23.20
C LYS A 103 7.41 -7.29 -22.76
N GLU A 104 8.16 -7.68 -21.75
CA GLU A 104 9.33 -6.92 -21.30
C GLU A 104 10.45 -6.88 -22.38
N PRO A 105 11.13 -5.72 -22.50
CA PRO A 105 10.79 -4.42 -21.89
C PRO A 105 9.56 -3.81 -22.57
N TYR A 106 8.63 -3.30 -21.75
CA TYR A 106 7.38 -2.71 -22.27
C TYR A 106 7.61 -1.32 -22.85
N ASP A 107 6.97 -1.03 -24.01
CA ASP A 107 6.62 0.34 -24.35
C ASP A 107 5.48 0.78 -23.43
N TRP A 108 5.78 1.64 -22.46
CA TRP A 108 4.84 2.04 -21.43
C TRP A 108 3.67 2.89 -21.93
N ASP A 109 3.85 3.62 -23.04
CA ASP A 109 2.74 4.34 -23.69
C ASP A 109 1.79 3.38 -24.40
N GLU A 110 2.34 2.38 -25.10
CA GLU A 110 1.55 1.33 -25.72
C GLU A 110 0.81 0.50 -24.68
N TYR A 111 1.51 0.04 -23.63
CA TYR A 111 0.93 -0.72 -22.53
C TYR A 111 -0.23 0.04 -21.87
N ALA A 112 0.01 1.29 -21.43
CA ALA A 112 -1.00 2.09 -20.77
C ALA A 112 -2.24 2.33 -21.64
N SER A 113 -2.02 2.60 -22.95
CA SER A 113 -3.09 2.88 -23.92
C SER A 113 -4.11 1.75 -24.05
N MET A 114 -3.71 0.49 -23.77
CA MET A 114 -4.60 -0.67 -23.88
C MET A 114 -5.79 -0.60 -22.89
N PHE A 115 -5.63 0.06 -21.75
CA PHE A 115 -6.64 0.13 -20.69
C PHE A 115 -7.66 1.27 -20.90
N PHE A 116 -7.30 2.31 -21.64
CA PHE A 116 -8.09 3.53 -21.77
C PHE A 116 -9.51 3.29 -22.35
N PRO A 117 -9.71 2.50 -23.41
CA PRO A 117 -11.04 2.30 -23.97
C PRO A 117 -12.04 1.72 -22.97
N GLN A 118 -11.62 0.71 -22.21
CA GLN A 118 -12.48 0.08 -21.21
C GLN A 118 -12.71 0.98 -20.00
N ALA A 119 -11.67 1.67 -19.52
CA ALA A 119 -11.79 2.64 -18.44
C ALA A 119 -12.74 3.78 -18.81
N PHE A 120 -12.61 4.34 -20.01
CA PHE A 120 -13.51 5.37 -20.54
C PHE A 120 -14.95 4.89 -20.64
N LYS A 121 -15.17 3.68 -21.15
CA LYS A 121 -16.51 3.08 -21.25
C LYS A 121 -17.19 2.99 -19.88
N LEU A 122 -16.46 2.54 -18.84
CA LEU A 122 -17.00 2.48 -17.48
C LEU A 122 -17.30 3.87 -16.91
N ALA A 123 -16.39 4.83 -17.08
CA ALA A 123 -16.61 6.21 -16.62
C ALA A 123 -17.82 6.86 -17.30
N PHE A 124 -18.00 6.60 -18.60
CA PHE A 124 -19.17 7.08 -19.35
C PHE A 124 -20.47 6.46 -18.83
N THR A 125 -20.50 5.15 -18.61
CA THR A 125 -21.65 4.45 -18.04
C THR A 125 -21.94 4.89 -16.61
N ALA A 126 -20.89 5.14 -15.79
CA ALA A 126 -21.03 5.70 -14.45
C ALA A 126 -21.72 7.08 -14.48
N ARG A 127 -21.30 7.95 -15.41
CA ARG A 127 -21.92 9.27 -15.57
C ARG A 127 -23.39 9.18 -15.95
N GLN A 128 -23.78 8.21 -16.80
CA GLN A 128 -25.19 8.00 -17.15
C GLN A 128 -25.99 7.52 -15.93
N ALA A 129 -25.44 6.58 -15.14
CA ALA A 129 -26.06 6.11 -13.90
C ALA A 129 -26.25 7.26 -12.90
N GLU A 130 -25.24 8.12 -12.73
CA GLU A 130 -25.32 9.31 -11.86
C GLU A 130 -26.45 10.26 -12.33
N GLN A 131 -26.54 10.52 -13.63
CA GLN A 131 -27.62 11.37 -14.21
C GLN A 131 -29.01 10.78 -14.02
N ASN A 132 -29.13 9.46 -13.94
CA ASN A 132 -30.38 8.75 -13.68
C ASN A 132 -30.72 8.62 -12.18
N GLY A 133 -29.86 9.12 -11.26
CA GLY A 133 -30.02 8.99 -9.82
C GLY A 133 -29.65 7.60 -9.28
N GLU A 134 -28.92 6.78 -10.06
CA GLU A 134 -28.43 5.46 -9.67
C GLU A 134 -27.06 5.59 -8.97
N GLU A 135 -27.01 6.29 -7.82
CA GLU A 135 -25.76 6.73 -7.18
C GLU A 135 -24.84 5.55 -6.78
N GLU A 136 -25.39 4.47 -6.23
CA GLU A 136 -24.60 3.29 -5.85
C GLU A 136 -23.89 2.66 -7.05
N LYS A 137 -24.62 2.51 -8.16
CA LYS A 137 -24.09 1.99 -9.41
C LYS A 137 -23.05 2.94 -10.03
N ALA A 138 -23.33 4.25 -10.01
CA ALA A 138 -22.39 5.26 -10.48
C ALA A 138 -21.08 5.21 -9.68
N CYS A 139 -21.18 5.16 -8.35
CA CYS A 139 -20.03 5.00 -7.45
C CYS A 139 -19.18 3.79 -7.85
N GLU A 140 -19.78 2.60 -7.92
CA GLU A 140 -19.07 1.38 -8.27
C GLU A 140 -18.38 1.47 -9.63
N LEU A 141 -19.08 1.93 -10.67
CA LEU A 141 -18.53 2.02 -12.02
C LEU A 141 -17.40 3.04 -12.14
N TYR A 142 -17.46 4.18 -11.43
CA TYR A 142 -16.35 5.13 -11.35
C TYR A 142 -15.11 4.50 -10.68
N LEU A 143 -15.29 3.79 -9.57
CA LEU A 143 -14.21 3.12 -8.87
C LEU A 143 -13.57 2.00 -9.72
N ARG A 144 -14.40 1.22 -10.48
CA ARG A 144 -13.91 0.22 -11.45
C ARG A 144 -13.13 0.86 -12.58
N SER A 145 -13.58 2.00 -13.10
CA SER A 145 -12.82 2.77 -14.09
C SER A 145 -11.46 3.22 -13.55
N SER A 146 -11.43 3.70 -12.29
CA SER A 146 -10.18 4.07 -11.61
C SER A 146 -9.20 2.90 -11.51
N ALA A 147 -9.70 1.69 -11.21
CA ALA A 147 -8.88 0.49 -11.13
C ALA A 147 -8.18 0.16 -12.46
N LEU A 148 -8.85 0.35 -13.60
CA LEU A 148 -8.23 0.18 -14.92
C LEU A 148 -7.15 1.21 -15.19
N TYR A 149 -7.40 2.50 -14.94
CA TYR A 149 -6.38 3.55 -15.07
C TYR A 149 -5.19 3.32 -14.15
N ARG A 150 -5.43 2.74 -12.96
CA ARG A 150 -4.38 2.35 -12.05
C ARG A 150 -3.45 1.31 -12.65
N ILE A 151 -3.97 0.22 -13.21
CA ILE A 151 -3.14 -0.80 -13.86
C ILE A 151 -2.45 -0.22 -15.11
N ALA A 152 -3.09 0.69 -15.82
CA ALA A 152 -2.47 1.41 -16.92
C ALA A 152 -1.20 2.19 -16.51
N ARG A 153 -1.18 2.80 -15.31
CA ARG A 153 -0.03 3.57 -14.81
C ARG A 153 1.00 2.72 -14.05
N PHE A 154 0.66 1.46 -13.76
CA PHE A 154 1.48 0.57 -12.94
C PHE A 154 2.80 0.19 -13.67
N PRO A 155 3.95 0.02 -12.98
CA PRO A 155 4.15 0.18 -11.53
C PRO A 155 4.22 1.64 -11.07
N ALA A 156 4.75 2.52 -11.88
CA ALA A 156 4.86 3.95 -11.62
C ALA A 156 4.71 4.72 -12.94
N PRO A 157 4.11 5.93 -12.94
CA PRO A 157 4.03 6.73 -14.17
C PRO A 157 5.42 7.20 -14.59
N ARG A 158 5.95 6.63 -15.67
CA ARG A 158 7.24 6.96 -16.28
C ARG A 158 7.10 7.47 -17.73
N SER A 159 5.95 7.24 -18.34
CA SER A 159 5.64 7.69 -19.70
C SER A 159 4.49 8.69 -19.73
N PRO A 160 4.33 9.50 -20.79
CA PRO A 160 3.21 10.43 -20.94
C PRO A 160 1.85 9.77 -20.75
N LYS A 161 1.63 8.58 -21.31
CA LYS A 161 0.36 7.86 -21.16
C LYS A 161 0.13 7.33 -19.77
N GLN A 162 1.16 6.90 -19.05
CA GLN A 162 1.04 6.53 -17.66
C GLN A 162 0.70 7.73 -16.77
N HIS A 163 1.29 8.89 -17.02
CA HIS A 163 0.91 10.14 -16.32
C HIS A 163 -0.54 10.55 -16.63
N GLU A 164 -0.99 10.42 -17.89
CA GLU A 164 -2.39 10.66 -18.28
C GLU A 164 -3.32 9.68 -17.53
N ALA A 165 -2.96 8.38 -17.48
CA ALA A 165 -3.72 7.38 -16.73
C ALA A 165 -3.82 7.73 -15.23
N TRP A 166 -2.74 8.18 -14.59
CA TRP A 166 -2.76 8.65 -13.21
C TRP A 166 -3.73 9.82 -13.02
N ASN A 167 -3.69 10.82 -13.90
CA ASN A 167 -4.54 12.00 -13.81
C ASN A 167 -6.03 11.67 -14.02
N LEU A 168 -6.36 10.84 -15.02
CA LEU A 168 -7.74 10.39 -15.26
C LEU A 168 -8.24 9.47 -14.15
N GLY A 169 -7.36 8.55 -13.68
CA GLY A 169 -7.67 7.64 -12.58
C GLY A 169 -8.08 8.37 -11.31
N LYS A 170 -7.36 9.43 -10.92
CA LYS A 170 -7.71 10.30 -9.78
C LYS A 170 -9.08 10.98 -9.97
N GLN A 171 -9.33 11.52 -11.16
CA GLN A 171 -10.59 12.22 -11.44
C GLN A 171 -11.80 11.28 -11.27
N VAL A 172 -11.76 10.09 -11.87
CA VAL A 172 -12.86 9.14 -11.77
C VAL A 172 -12.94 8.52 -10.37
N PHE A 173 -11.80 8.31 -9.69
CA PHE A 173 -11.78 7.84 -8.30
C PHE A 173 -12.55 8.79 -7.38
N TYR A 174 -12.20 10.09 -7.38
CA TYR A 174 -12.87 11.04 -6.50
C TYR A 174 -14.33 11.29 -6.89
N LYS A 175 -14.70 11.11 -8.15
CA LYS A 175 -16.11 11.07 -8.56
C LYS A 175 -16.85 9.93 -7.86
N GLY A 176 -16.33 8.71 -7.92
CA GLY A 176 -16.91 7.56 -7.22
C GLY A 176 -16.87 7.73 -5.70
N ALA A 177 -15.74 8.14 -5.15
CA ALA A 177 -15.52 8.30 -3.72
C ALA A 177 -16.42 9.37 -3.09
N SER A 178 -16.86 10.38 -3.84
CA SER A 178 -17.81 11.39 -3.37
C SER A 178 -19.25 10.85 -3.22
N LEU A 179 -19.56 9.72 -3.84
CA LEU A 179 -20.87 9.05 -3.77
C LEU A 179 -20.92 7.95 -2.68
N LEU A 180 -19.83 7.74 -1.94
CA LEU A 180 -19.81 6.83 -0.80
C LEU A 180 -20.67 7.37 0.35
N PRO A 181 -21.25 6.51 1.20
CA PRO A 181 -22.02 6.94 2.38
C PRO A 181 -21.28 7.91 3.31
N ILE A 182 -19.97 7.72 3.46
CA ILE A 182 -19.05 8.70 4.05
C ILE A 182 -18.03 9.02 2.95
N PRO A 183 -18.08 10.21 2.35
CA PRO A 183 -17.24 10.57 1.23
C PRO A 183 -15.75 10.58 1.58
N ILE A 184 -14.92 10.12 0.65
CA ILE A 184 -13.47 10.32 0.70
C ILE A 184 -13.16 11.61 -0.07
N LEU A 185 -12.58 12.57 0.63
CA LEU A 185 -12.36 13.92 0.11
C LEU A 185 -10.90 14.11 -0.31
N PRO A 186 -10.64 14.65 -1.52
CA PRO A 186 -9.31 15.16 -1.83
C PRO A 186 -9.07 16.44 -1.00
N ILE A 187 -7.94 16.48 -0.32
CA ILE A 187 -7.51 17.68 0.40
C ILE A 187 -6.14 18.14 -0.02
N SER A 188 -5.90 19.44 0.11
CA SER A 188 -4.60 20.07 -0.14
C SER A 188 -4.11 20.66 1.19
N ILE A 189 -3.03 20.13 1.71
CA ILE A 189 -2.42 20.51 2.98
C ILE A 189 -1.28 21.48 2.69
N PRO A 190 -1.23 22.67 3.31
CA PRO A 190 -0.09 23.56 3.18
C PRO A 190 1.23 22.89 3.59
N HIS A 191 2.28 23.12 2.81
CA HIS A 191 3.61 22.57 3.06
C HIS A 191 4.61 23.72 3.36
N PRO A 192 4.53 24.38 4.53
CA PRO A 192 5.38 25.52 4.85
C PRO A 192 6.89 25.19 4.92
N ASN A 193 7.22 23.91 5.11
CA ASN A 193 8.61 23.46 5.21
C ASN A 193 9.20 23.04 3.86
N HIS A 194 8.50 23.28 2.74
CA HIS A 194 8.99 22.91 1.41
C HIS A 194 10.22 23.74 1.00
N LEU A 195 11.08 23.17 0.18
CA LEU A 195 12.14 23.91 -0.51
C LEU A 195 11.54 24.70 -1.69
N PRO A 196 12.20 25.76 -2.19
CA PRO A 196 11.72 26.51 -3.36
C PRO A 196 11.49 25.66 -4.62
N SER A 197 12.15 24.51 -4.72
CA SER A 197 12.00 23.54 -5.83
C SER A 197 10.86 22.55 -5.61
N GLU A 198 10.25 22.52 -4.42
CA GLU A 198 9.15 21.61 -4.06
C GLU A 198 7.80 22.32 -4.16
N PRO A 199 6.73 21.64 -4.59
CA PRO A 199 5.38 22.20 -4.54
C PRO A 199 4.98 22.58 -3.08
N PRO A 200 4.22 23.68 -2.91
CA PRO A 200 3.85 24.19 -1.58
C PRO A 200 2.64 23.47 -0.95
N LEU A 201 2.14 22.40 -1.57
CA LEU A 201 0.96 21.66 -1.14
C LEU A 201 1.22 20.16 -1.11
N ILE A 202 0.77 19.49 -0.04
CA ILE A 202 0.70 18.05 0.07
C ILE A 202 -0.73 17.62 -0.29
N LEU A 203 -0.86 16.72 -1.27
CA LEU A 203 -2.17 16.19 -1.67
C LEU A 203 -2.46 14.89 -0.92
N ALA A 204 -3.69 14.76 -0.39
CA ALA A 204 -4.08 13.59 0.39
C ALA A 204 -5.56 13.23 0.18
N SER A 205 -5.94 12.02 0.56
CA SER A 205 -7.33 11.55 0.68
C SER A 205 -7.73 11.52 2.15
N LEU A 206 -8.75 12.28 2.53
CA LEU A 206 -9.26 12.36 3.91
C LEU A 206 -10.65 11.74 3.99
N LEU A 207 -10.88 10.89 4.99
CA LEU A 207 -12.21 10.45 5.40
C LEU A 207 -12.40 10.76 6.89
N LEU A 208 -13.45 11.50 7.20
CA LEU A 208 -13.85 11.87 8.56
C LEU A 208 -15.24 11.29 8.84
N PRO A 209 -15.37 10.24 9.64
CA PRO A 209 -16.69 9.78 10.06
C PRO A 209 -17.35 10.83 10.97
N PRO A 210 -18.70 10.94 10.96
CA PRO A 210 -19.42 11.78 11.89
C PRO A 210 -19.10 11.39 13.35
N SER A 211 -18.75 12.37 14.19
CA SER A 211 -18.48 12.12 15.61
C SER A 211 -18.75 13.38 16.43
N PRO A 212 -19.32 13.24 17.64
CA PRO A 212 -19.44 14.34 18.59
C PRO A 212 -18.13 14.66 19.32
N HIS A 213 -17.13 13.78 19.22
CA HIS A 213 -15.83 13.91 19.89
C HIS A 213 -14.67 13.87 18.88
N PRO A 214 -13.51 14.44 19.21
CA PRO A 214 -12.33 14.33 18.39
C PRO A 214 -11.93 12.86 18.17
N LEU A 215 -11.68 12.51 16.89
CA LEU A 215 -11.43 11.15 16.42
C LEU A 215 -9.95 10.76 16.52
N PRO A 216 -9.63 9.48 16.78
CA PRO A 216 -8.31 8.95 16.48
C PRO A 216 -8.03 9.04 14.99
N LEU A 217 -6.77 9.29 14.60
CA LEU A 217 -6.37 9.40 13.21
C LEU A 217 -5.40 8.30 12.84
N LEU A 218 -5.73 7.57 11.77
CA LEU A 218 -4.78 6.71 11.07
C LEU A 218 -4.25 7.40 9.82
N ILE A 219 -2.96 7.67 9.79
CA ILE A 219 -2.25 8.11 8.59
C ILE A 219 -1.76 6.87 7.85
N ILE A 220 -2.13 6.73 6.59
CA ILE A 220 -1.68 5.63 5.72
C ILE A 220 -0.67 6.21 4.73
N LEU A 221 0.57 5.74 4.80
CA LEU A 221 1.60 6.03 3.81
C LEU A 221 1.61 4.95 2.74
N THR A 222 1.55 5.39 1.49
CA THR A 222 1.52 4.51 0.33
C THR A 222 2.86 3.82 0.07
N GLY A 223 2.86 2.80 -0.80
CA GLY A 223 4.07 2.08 -1.19
C GLY A 223 4.76 2.67 -2.42
N LEU A 224 5.58 1.82 -3.05
CA LEU A 224 6.30 2.15 -4.29
C LEU A 224 5.34 2.39 -5.46
N ASP A 225 4.33 1.57 -5.58
CA ASP A 225 3.43 1.44 -6.73
C ASP A 225 1.94 1.50 -6.37
N GLY A 226 1.57 1.33 -5.10
CA GLY A 226 0.23 1.61 -4.58
C GLY A 226 0.14 3.05 -4.09
N TYR A 227 -0.80 3.84 -4.63
CA TYR A 227 -0.95 5.26 -4.33
C TYR A 227 -2.22 5.51 -3.50
N ARG A 228 -2.55 6.77 -3.17
CA ARG A 228 -3.66 7.09 -2.27
C ARG A 228 -5.04 6.62 -2.76
N THR A 229 -5.25 6.54 -4.07
CA THR A 229 -6.53 6.06 -4.63
C THR A 229 -6.79 4.59 -4.33
N GLU A 230 -5.76 3.77 -4.29
CA GLU A 230 -5.86 2.34 -3.98
C GLU A 230 -5.96 2.09 -2.49
N LEU A 231 -5.04 2.68 -1.72
CA LEU A 231 -5.02 2.48 -0.27
C LEU A 231 -6.19 3.16 0.45
N SER A 232 -6.92 4.03 -0.24
CA SER A 232 -8.23 4.52 0.22
C SER A 232 -9.27 3.42 0.42
N ALA A 233 -9.05 2.20 -0.09
CA ALA A 233 -9.88 1.04 0.22
C ALA A 233 -9.96 0.75 1.72
N TRP A 234 -8.93 1.07 2.49
CA TRP A 234 -8.91 0.92 3.95
C TRP A 234 -9.79 1.93 4.69
N GLN A 235 -10.09 3.09 4.09
CA GLN A 235 -10.75 4.20 4.79
C GLN A 235 -12.20 3.86 5.19
N THR A 236 -12.99 3.32 4.26
CA THR A 236 -14.40 2.99 4.52
C THR A 236 -14.59 1.95 5.63
N PRO A 237 -13.91 0.80 5.67
CA PRO A 237 -14.08 -0.14 6.77
C PRO A 237 -13.62 0.43 8.12
N LEU A 238 -12.52 1.20 8.17
CA LEU A 238 -12.04 1.82 9.41
C LEU A 238 -13.00 2.89 9.94
N SER A 239 -13.68 3.62 9.05
CA SER A 239 -14.65 4.64 9.47
C SER A 239 -15.84 4.10 10.25
N ARG A 240 -16.18 2.81 10.09
CA ARG A 240 -17.24 2.13 10.86
C ARG A 240 -16.92 2.04 12.35
N PHE A 241 -15.64 2.18 12.71
CA PHE A 241 -15.13 2.17 14.09
C PHE A 241 -14.75 3.58 14.57
N SER A 242 -15.32 4.61 13.97
CA SER A 242 -15.07 6.03 14.32
C SER A 242 -13.59 6.42 14.22
N ILE A 243 -12.87 5.86 13.25
CA ILE A 243 -11.48 6.20 12.97
C ILE A 243 -11.42 7.14 11.77
N ALA A 244 -10.84 8.32 11.98
CA ALA A 244 -10.47 9.22 10.89
C ALA A 244 -9.27 8.66 10.14
N THR A 245 -9.23 8.83 8.82
CA THR A 245 -8.12 8.29 8.00
C THR A 245 -7.62 9.33 7.01
N LEU A 246 -6.31 9.40 6.88
CA LEU A 246 -5.61 10.26 5.91
C LEU A 246 -4.62 9.40 5.11
N VAL A 247 -4.77 9.38 3.79
CA VAL A 247 -3.90 8.61 2.88
C VAL A 247 -3.11 9.57 2.00
N LEU A 248 -1.79 9.42 1.95
CA LEU A 248 -0.91 10.25 1.12
C LEU A 248 0.28 9.47 0.57
N GLU A 249 0.83 9.98 -0.53
CA GLU A 249 2.02 9.42 -1.16
C GLU A 249 3.30 9.80 -0.41
N ILE A 250 4.27 8.89 -0.51
CA ILE A 250 5.65 9.07 -0.02
C ILE A 250 6.51 9.83 -1.06
N PRO A 251 7.65 10.43 -0.67
CA PRO A 251 8.55 11.09 -1.60
C PRO A 251 8.88 10.24 -2.84
N GLY A 252 8.77 10.84 -4.02
CA GLY A 252 9.06 10.20 -5.30
C GLY A 252 7.97 9.29 -5.86
N THR A 253 6.77 9.30 -5.27
CA THR A 253 5.61 8.55 -5.79
C THR A 253 4.40 9.46 -5.95
N GLY A 254 3.53 9.12 -6.89
CA GLY A 254 2.26 9.80 -7.13
C GLY A 254 2.38 11.32 -7.26
N ASP A 255 1.65 12.04 -6.40
CA ASP A 255 1.67 13.51 -6.36
C ASP A 255 2.43 14.05 -5.13
N SER A 256 3.32 13.26 -4.52
CA SER A 256 4.12 13.74 -3.40
C SER A 256 4.95 14.98 -3.81
N PRO A 257 4.88 16.08 -3.04
CA PRO A 257 5.63 17.29 -3.37
C PRO A 257 7.13 17.18 -3.06
N SER A 258 7.50 16.19 -2.26
CA SER A 258 8.84 16.08 -1.70
C SER A 258 9.87 15.67 -2.74
N LEU A 259 11.01 16.34 -2.75
CA LEU A 259 12.13 16.03 -3.65
C LEU A 259 12.68 14.63 -3.33
N PRO A 260 12.56 13.66 -4.25
CA PRO A 260 12.87 12.25 -3.95
C PRO A 260 14.35 12.01 -3.70
N SER A 261 15.23 12.80 -4.30
CA SER A 261 16.68 12.69 -4.13
C SER A 261 17.21 13.36 -2.86
N ASP A 262 16.38 14.09 -2.10
CA ASP A 262 16.80 14.73 -0.86
C ASP A 262 16.42 13.84 0.35
N PRO A 263 17.40 13.29 1.09
CA PRO A 263 17.13 12.41 2.24
C PRO A 263 16.42 13.12 3.41
N LEU A 264 16.34 14.46 3.43
CA LEU A 264 15.64 15.23 4.45
C LEU A 264 14.22 15.64 4.04
N SER A 265 13.84 15.43 2.78
CA SER A 265 12.51 15.78 2.30
C SER A 265 11.36 15.05 3.05
N PRO A 266 11.51 13.78 3.49
CA PRO A 266 10.47 13.12 4.28
C PRO A 266 10.18 13.82 5.60
N ASP A 267 11.20 14.35 6.28
CA ASP A 267 11.03 15.01 7.59
C ASP A 267 10.33 16.36 7.44
N ARG A 268 10.62 17.11 6.35
CA ARG A 268 9.90 18.34 6.03
C ARG A 268 8.43 18.08 5.73
N LEU A 269 8.15 16.99 4.98
CA LEU A 269 6.79 16.55 4.67
C LEU A 269 6.01 16.24 5.96
N MET A 270 6.59 15.40 6.84
CA MET A 270 5.96 15.01 8.10
C MET A 270 5.78 16.20 9.05
N SER A 271 6.75 17.08 9.18
CA SER A 271 6.64 18.30 10.00
C SER A 271 5.46 19.19 9.55
N SER A 272 5.27 19.36 8.24
CA SER A 272 4.14 20.14 7.69
C SER A 272 2.81 19.42 7.94
N LEU A 273 2.78 18.10 7.76
CA LEU A 273 1.60 17.29 7.98
C LEU A 273 1.14 17.33 9.44
N PHE A 274 2.03 17.12 10.40
CA PHE A 274 1.70 17.16 11.82
C PHE A 274 1.29 18.57 12.29
N SER A 275 1.92 19.61 11.76
CA SER A 275 1.49 20.99 11.99
C SER A 275 0.05 21.22 11.53
N TYR A 276 -0.30 20.75 10.34
CA TYR A 276 -1.67 20.84 9.80
C TYR A 276 -2.67 20.05 10.65
N ILE A 277 -2.35 18.82 11.04
CA ILE A 277 -3.22 17.99 11.88
C ILE A 277 -3.54 18.70 13.19
N SER A 278 -2.54 19.28 13.85
CA SER A 278 -2.71 19.93 15.15
C SER A 278 -3.43 21.27 15.09
N THR A 279 -3.35 21.99 13.96
CA THR A 279 -3.86 23.37 13.87
C THR A 279 -5.13 23.50 13.02
N ALA A 280 -5.33 22.63 12.04
CA ALA A 280 -6.39 22.77 11.02
C ALA A 280 -7.40 21.62 11.00
N LEU A 281 -7.20 20.53 11.77
CA LEU A 281 -8.15 19.41 11.87
C LEU A 281 -8.72 19.28 13.30
N PRO A 282 -9.58 20.18 13.77
CA PRO A 282 -10.10 20.14 15.14
C PRO A 282 -10.99 18.92 15.43
N THR A 283 -11.49 18.25 14.40
CA THR A 283 -12.26 17.00 14.52
C THR A 283 -11.38 15.78 14.81
N VAL A 284 -10.07 15.93 14.78
CA VAL A 284 -9.09 14.87 15.04
C VAL A 284 -8.39 15.14 16.38
N ASN A 285 -8.20 14.10 17.18
CA ASN A 285 -7.34 14.16 18.35
C ASN A 285 -5.86 14.05 17.94
N SER A 286 -5.16 15.17 17.89
CA SER A 286 -3.76 15.24 17.47
C SER A 286 -2.78 14.48 18.39
N SER A 287 -3.20 14.09 19.60
CA SER A 287 -2.42 13.23 20.49
C SER A 287 -2.69 11.74 20.26
N ASN A 288 -3.62 11.39 19.37
CA ASN A 288 -4.06 10.03 19.13
C ASN A 288 -3.89 9.64 17.66
N VAL A 289 -2.67 9.85 17.15
CA VAL A 289 -2.28 9.63 15.75
C VAL A 289 -1.42 8.39 15.63
N ILE A 290 -1.82 7.45 14.78
CA ILE A 290 -1.00 6.31 14.35
C ILE A 290 -0.68 6.49 12.87
N ILE A 291 0.56 6.13 12.49
CA ILE A 291 1.00 6.09 11.09
C ILE A 291 1.21 4.64 10.68
N TRP A 292 0.70 4.25 9.52
CA TRP A 292 0.85 2.92 8.95
C TRP A 292 1.42 3.02 7.53
N GLY A 293 2.65 2.56 7.36
CA GLY A 293 3.33 2.52 6.07
C GLY A 293 3.27 1.15 5.42
N PHE A 294 2.92 1.11 4.14
CA PHE A 294 2.82 -0.09 3.33
C PHE A 294 4.05 -0.24 2.43
N SER A 295 4.73 -1.39 2.46
CA SER A 295 5.89 -1.65 1.61
C SER A 295 6.95 -0.55 1.76
N THR A 296 7.37 0.13 0.69
CA THR A 296 8.27 1.29 0.79
C THR A 296 7.75 2.38 1.73
N GLY A 297 6.42 2.50 1.92
CA GLY A 297 5.83 3.36 2.95
C GLY A 297 6.23 2.97 4.37
N GLY A 298 6.54 1.69 4.61
CA GLY A 298 7.08 1.20 5.87
C GLY A 298 8.44 1.80 6.23
N TYR A 299 9.31 2.03 5.24
CA TYR A 299 10.55 2.80 5.44
C TYR A 299 10.26 4.21 5.97
N TYR A 300 9.25 4.89 5.43
CA TYR A 300 8.91 6.26 5.84
C TYR A 300 8.16 6.31 7.17
N SER A 301 7.30 5.33 7.47
CA SER A 301 6.67 5.24 8.79
C SER A 301 7.68 4.93 9.90
N LEU A 302 8.64 4.03 9.63
CA LEU A 302 9.75 3.74 10.53
C LEU A 302 10.61 5.00 10.76
N ARG A 303 10.96 5.73 9.69
CA ARG A 303 11.67 7.00 9.79
C ARG A 303 10.90 8.00 10.66
N ALA A 304 9.60 8.20 10.40
CA ALA A 304 8.76 9.14 11.14
C ALA A 304 8.65 8.76 12.63
N ALA A 305 8.66 7.47 12.97
CA ALA A 305 8.67 6.98 14.34
C ALA A 305 9.86 7.51 15.16
N HIS A 306 11.02 7.67 14.51
CA HIS A 306 12.24 8.17 15.13
C HIS A 306 12.43 9.68 15.02
N THR A 307 12.00 10.29 13.89
CA THR A 307 12.20 11.74 13.67
C THR A 307 11.09 12.60 14.24
N HIS A 308 9.89 12.05 14.45
CA HIS A 308 8.71 12.76 14.95
C HIS A 308 7.98 12.01 16.08
N PRO A 309 8.68 11.41 17.07
CA PRO A 309 8.06 10.52 18.07
C PRO A 309 7.02 11.23 18.93
N SER A 310 7.15 12.54 19.17
CA SER A 310 6.20 13.32 19.99
C SER A 310 4.86 13.60 19.32
N HIS A 311 4.75 13.40 18.00
CA HIS A 311 3.52 13.61 17.24
C HIS A 311 2.73 12.30 17.00
N LEU A 312 3.32 11.17 17.38
CA LEU A 312 2.77 9.85 17.10
C LEU A 312 2.51 9.06 18.38
N LEU A 313 1.31 8.53 18.53
CA LEU A 313 1.02 7.51 19.52
C LEU A 313 1.71 6.19 19.12
N GLY A 314 1.75 5.89 17.83
CA GLY A 314 2.41 4.72 17.31
C GLY A 314 2.67 4.74 15.80
N SER A 315 3.55 3.84 15.37
CA SER A 315 3.94 3.66 13.98
C SER A 315 3.94 2.18 13.61
N VAL A 316 3.45 1.87 12.41
CA VAL A 316 3.50 0.52 11.84
C VAL A 316 4.32 0.57 10.55
N SER A 317 5.38 -0.23 10.49
CA SER A 317 6.17 -0.49 9.29
C SER A 317 5.81 -1.88 8.77
N LEU A 318 5.05 -1.94 7.68
CA LEU A 318 4.64 -3.19 7.04
C LEU A 318 5.46 -3.43 5.78
N GLY A 319 6.34 -4.41 5.82
CA GLY A 319 7.21 -4.77 4.69
C GLY A 319 8.20 -3.67 4.30
N GLY A 320 8.55 -2.77 5.22
CA GLY A 320 9.50 -1.69 4.97
C GLY A 320 10.93 -2.15 5.13
N GLY A 321 11.80 -1.83 4.14
CA GLY A 321 13.24 -1.94 4.31
C GLY A 321 13.80 -0.72 5.07
N CYS A 322 15.09 -0.77 5.46
CA CYS A 322 15.72 0.38 6.13
C CYS A 322 17.22 0.56 5.84
N HIS A 323 17.90 -0.49 5.35
CA HIS A 323 19.35 -0.49 5.14
C HIS A 323 19.77 -1.45 4.02
N HIS A 324 19.54 -2.76 4.21
CA HIS A 324 19.93 -3.80 3.25
C HIS A 324 19.13 -3.76 1.95
N MET A 325 17.95 -3.13 1.94
CA MET A 325 17.20 -2.87 0.70
C MET A 325 17.99 -2.05 -0.32
N PHE A 326 19.07 -1.39 0.10
CA PHE A 326 19.98 -0.59 -0.73
C PHE A 326 21.30 -1.28 -1.01
N ASP A 327 21.51 -2.52 -0.58
CA ASP A 327 22.77 -3.24 -0.84
C ASP A 327 22.92 -3.54 -2.33
N GLU A 328 24.13 -3.31 -2.84
CA GLU A 328 24.45 -3.60 -4.25
C GLU A 328 24.13 -5.06 -4.62
N THR A 329 24.50 -6.02 -3.77
CA THR A 329 24.22 -7.43 -4.00
C THR A 329 22.72 -7.70 -4.09
N TRP A 330 21.90 -7.09 -3.22
CA TRP A 330 20.44 -7.22 -3.27
C TRP A 330 19.89 -6.61 -4.56
N LEU A 331 20.19 -5.34 -4.81
CA LEU A 331 19.67 -4.60 -5.97
C LEU A 331 20.02 -5.23 -7.31
N ARG A 332 21.21 -5.84 -7.45
CA ARG A 332 21.60 -6.50 -8.70
C ARG A 332 20.90 -7.84 -8.96
N ASN A 333 20.29 -8.46 -7.95
CA ASN A 333 19.72 -9.80 -8.05
C ASN A 333 18.21 -9.87 -7.87
N VAL A 334 17.56 -8.83 -7.30
CA VAL A 334 16.14 -8.89 -6.90
C VAL A 334 15.15 -8.67 -8.05
N ASN A 335 15.63 -8.23 -9.21
CA ASN A 335 14.77 -7.67 -10.27
C ASN A 335 13.81 -8.66 -10.96
N HIS A 336 14.02 -9.98 -10.82
CA HIS A 336 13.22 -11.00 -11.51
C HIS A 336 12.50 -11.94 -10.56
N LEU A 337 12.32 -11.53 -9.30
CA LEU A 337 11.66 -12.32 -8.28
C LEU A 337 10.17 -11.97 -8.18
N GLU A 338 9.68 -11.66 -7.00
CA GLU A 338 8.25 -11.48 -6.73
C GLU A 338 7.62 -10.25 -7.42
N TYR A 339 8.38 -9.17 -7.59
CA TYR A 339 7.82 -7.93 -8.15
C TYR A 339 7.40 -8.10 -9.61
N PRO A 340 6.22 -7.59 -10.02
CA PRO A 340 5.66 -7.90 -11.36
C PRO A 340 6.46 -7.38 -12.55
N PHE A 341 7.30 -6.36 -12.34
CA PHE A 341 8.10 -5.67 -13.35
C PHE A 341 9.51 -5.38 -12.84
N ASP A 342 10.21 -4.41 -13.43
CA ASP A 342 11.55 -3.99 -13.03
C ASP A 342 11.54 -3.26 -11.67
N LEU A 343 11.78 -3.98 -10.59
CA LEU A 343 11.80 -3.42 -9.23
C LEU A 343 12.88 -2.34 -9.08
N VAL A 344 14.10 -2.64 -9.51
CA VAL A 344 15.26 -1.75 -9.27
C VAL A 344 15.14 -0.46 -10.07
N HIS A 345 14.66 -0.51 -11.31
CA HIS A 345 14.34 0.69 -12.09
C HIS A 345 13.25 1.53 -11.41
N THR A 346 12.22 0.89 -10.88
CA THR A 346 11.14 1.60 -10.19
C THR A 346 11.65 2.24 -8.89
N LEU A 347 12.54 1.58 -8.15
CA LEU A 347 13.21 2.15 -6.98
C LEU A 347 14.14 3.30 -7.34
N ALA A 348 14.98 3.16 -8.37
CA ALA A 348 15.87 4.22 -8.82
C ALA A 348 15.09 5.49 -9.19
N HIS A 349 14.01 5.33 -9.96
CA HIS A 349 13.12 6.43 -10.31
C HIS A 349 12.48 7.08 -9.08
N LYS A 350 11.96 6.25 -8.16
CA LYS A 350 11.37 6.70 -6.89
C LYS A 350 12.35 7.48 -6.02
N PHE A 351 13.63 7.08 -5.96
CA PHE A 351 14.66 7.77 -5.18
C PHE A 351 15.36 8.92 -5.94
N GLY A 352 14.84 9.29 -7.12
CA GLY A 352 15.26 10.47 -7.87
C GLY A 352 16.50 10.29 -8.74
N TYR A 353 16.84 9.04 -9.07
CA TYR A 353 17.95 8.73 -10.00
C TYR A 353 17.46 8.49 -11.45
N GLY A 354 16.15 8.48 -11.69
CA GLY A 354 15.60 8.20 -13.01
C GLY A 354 16.07 6.86 -13.55
N ASP A 355 16.64 6.86 -14.77
CA ASP A 355 17.15 5.65 -15.43
C ASP A 355 18.62 5.31 -15.06
N ASP A 356 19.27 6.11 -14.19
CA ASP A 356 20.66 5.89 -13.77
C ASP A 356 20.74 4.88 -12.63
N LEU A 357 20.62 3.59 -12.99
CA LEU A 357 20.65 2.49 -12.04
C LEU A 357 22.01 2.33 -11.34
N ASP A 358 23.10 2.52 -12.07
CA ASP A 358 24.45 2.35 -11.52
C ASP A 358 24.74 3.40 -10.45
N GLN A 359 24.27 4.63 -10.66
CA GLN A 359 24.39 5.68 -9.66
C GLN A 359 23.51 5.37 -8.43
N PHE A 360 22.26 4.91 -8.63
CA PHE A 360 21.39 4.51 -7.54
C PHE A 360 21.99 3.36 -6.71
N ILE A 361 22.49 2.32 -7.33
CA ILE A 361 23.10 1.17 -6.66
C ILE A 361 24.33 1.61 -5.86
N LYS A 362 25.13 2.51 -6.42
CA LYS A 362 26.36 3.01 -5.77
C LYS A 362 26.09 3.93 -4.58
N GLU A 363 25.11 4.81 -4.67
CA GLU A 363 24.90 5.91 -3.71
C GLU A 363 23.72 5.67 -2.76
N GLY A 364 22.76 4.84 -3.14
CA GLY A 364 21.48 4.69 -2.43
C GLY A 364 21.66 4.35 -0.95
N LYS A 365 22.54 3.41 -0.64
CA LYS A 365 22.80 3.00 0.75
C LYS A 365 23.35 4.13 1.59
N SER A 366 24.43 4.79 1.14
CA SER A 366 25.07 5.88 1.89
C SER A 366 24.14 7.08 2.09
N LYS A 367 23.14 7.26 1.22
CA LYS A 367 22.25 8.42 1.21
C LYS A 367 20.94 8.18 1.96
N PHE A 368 20.38 6.97 1.89
CA PHE A 368 19.05 6.69 2.39
C PHE A 368 18.98 5.64 3.51
N SER A 369 20.07 4.99 3.87
CA SER A 369 20.09 4.05 4.99
C SER A 369 19.69 4.73 6.30
N LEU A 370 18.64 4.23 6.96
CA LEU A 370 18.22 4.71 8.28
C LEU A 370 19.21 4.31 9.38
N LEU A 371 19.99 3.23 9.14
CA LEU A 371 21.03 2.78 10.06
C LEU A 371 22.26 3.69 9.96
N ASP A 372 22.79 3.90 8.74
CA ASP A 372 24.01 4.69 8.52
C ASP A 372 23.81 6.18 8.84
N SER A 373 22.61 6.71 8.58
CA SER A 373 22.26 8.08 8.95
C SER A 373 22.06 8.29 10.46
N GLY A 374 22.07 7.22 11.27
CA GLY A 374 21.87 7.29 12.72
C GLY A 374 20.40 7.55 13.12
N ILE A 375 19.46 7.50 12.19
CA ILE A 375 18.03 7.70 12.50
C ILE A 375 17.53 6.60 13.43
N LEU A 376 17.89 5.34 13.16
CA LEU A 376 17.50 4.22 14.02
C LEU A 376 18.09 4.30 15.44
N ASP A 377 19.12 5.11 15.68
CA ASP A 377 19.69 5.29 17.02
C ASP A 377 18.91 6.31 17.87
N GLN A 378 17.98 7.05 17.27
CA GLN A 378 17.13 7.98 17.99
C GLN A 378 16.00 7.24 18.71
N GLU A 379 15.44 7.86 19.76
CA GLU A 379 14.29 7.32 20.47
C GLU A 379 13.06 7.34 19.57
N SER A 380 12.27 6.25 19.57
CA SER A 380 11.05 6.14 18.75
C SER A 380 9.77 6.23 19.59
N CYS A 381 8.66 6.57 18.95
CA CYS A 381 7.33 6.26 19.50
C CYS A 381 7.11 4.73 19.57
N LYS A 382 5.96 4.27 20.05
CA LYS A 382 5.57 2.86 19.95
C LYS A 382 5.60 2.43 18.49
N THR A 383 6.33 1.36 18.16
CA THR A 383 6.57 0.95 16.79
C THR A 383 6.33 -0.55 16.64
N LEU A 384 5.56 -0.93 15.62
CA LEU A 384 5.40 -2.31 15.20
C LEU A 384 6.03 -2.49 13.82
N VAL A 385 6.90 -3.49 13.68
CA VAL A 385 7.52 -3.86 12.39
C VAL A 385 7.04 -5.24 11.99
N VAL A 386 6.46 -5.38 10.78
CA VAL A 386 5.90 -6.64 10.29
C VAL A 386 6.40 -6.93 8.89
N ASN A 387 6.82 -8.17 8.63
CA ASN A 387 7.15 -8.63 7.28
C ASN A 387 7.03 -10.16 7.17
N GLY A 388 7.04 -10.70 5.95
CA GLY A 388 7.23 -12.12 5.69
C GLY A 388 8.70 -12.51 5.69
N ASP A 389 9.03 -13.74 6.08
CA ASP A 389 10.42 -14.24 6.08
C ASP A 389 10.93 -14.55 4.67
N LEU A 390 10.04 -14.77 3.71
CA LEU A 390 10.37 -15.04 2.30
C LEU A 390 10.20 -13.80 1.41
N ASP A 391 10.34 -12.59 1.97
CA ASP A 391 10.24 -11.35 1.21
C ASP A 391 11.32 -11.29 0.12
N GLU A 392 10.87 -11.18 -1.14
CA GLU A 392 11.69 -11.06 -2.34
C GLU A 392 11.73 -9.62 -2.89
N ILE A 393 11.20 -8.63 -2.14
CA ILE A 393 11.20 -7.20 -2.50
C ILE A 393 12.17 -6.43 -1.62
N PHE A 394 12.07 -6.61 -0.29
CA PHE A 394 13.02 -6.07 0.68
C PHE A 394 13.50 -7.17 1.63
N PRO A 395 14.82 -7.22 1.92
CA PRO A 395 15.36 -8.30 2.75
C PRO A 395 14.76 -8.27 4.16
N VAL A 396 14.33 -9.43 4.66
CA VAL A 396 13.76 -9.56 6.01
C VAL A 396 14.78 -9.16 7.10
N GLU A 397 16.05 -9.17 6.79
CA GLU A 397 17.16 -8.69 7.63
C GLU A 397 16.98 -7.24 8.06
N ASP A 398 16.36 -6.41 7.22
CA ASP A 398 16.02 -5.03 7.55
C ASP A 398 15.04 -4.91 8.72
N LEU A 399 14.11 -5.88 8.87
CA LEU A 399 13.23 -5.93 10.03
C LEU A 399 14.05 -6.11 11.32
N TYR A 400 15.03 -7.00 11.33
CA TYR A 400 15.86 -7.24 12.51
C TYR A 400 16.73 -6.02 12.88
N LEU A 401 17.23 -5.28 11.88
CA LEU A 401 17.94 -4.02 12.11
C LEU A 401 17.04 -2.93 12.70
N ALA A 402 15.78 -2.86 12.27
CA ALA A 402 14.81 -1.93 12.83
C ALA A 402 14.48 -2.22 14.29
N VAL A 403 14.54 -3.51 14.70
CA VAL A 403 14.16 -3.97 16.04
C VAL A 403 15.31 -3.92 17.04
N LYS A 404 16.56 -4.17 16.61
CA LYS A 404 17.73 -4.23 17.48
C LYS A 404 18.56 -2.95 17.42
N ASP A 405 19.12 -2.56 18.57
CA ASP A 405 20.14 -1.50 18.63
C ASP A 405 21.52 -2.03 18.17
N ARG A 406 22.53 -1.16 18.13
CA ARG A 406 23.90 -1.53 17.71
C ARG A 406 24.58 -2.53 18.67
N ASN A 407 24.03 -2.73 19.88
CA ASN A 407 24.53 -3.69 20.85
C ASN A 407 23.76 -5.01 20.79
N GLY A 408 22.81 -5.16 19.85
CA GLY A 408 21.97 -6.34 19.71
C GLY A 408 20.77 -6.42 20.67
N ASN A 409 20.53 -5.40 21.50
CA ASN A 409 19.38 -5.37 22.39
C ASN A 409 18.10 -4.95 21.62
N VAL A 410 16.96 -5.54 21.98
CA VAL A 410 15.67 -5.10 21.45
C VAL A 410 15.37 -3.67 21.91
N ARG A 411 15.01 -2.80 20.96
CA ARG A 411 14.65 -1.40 21.24
C ARG A 411 13.38 -1.35 22.09
N LYS A 412 13.39 -0.55 23.15
CA LYS A 412 12.36 -0.49 24.20
C LYS A 412 10.93 -0.29 23.69
N ASN A 413 10.76 0.48 22.63
CA ASN A 413 9.44 0.86 22.10
C ASN A 413 9.05 0.08 20.82
N THR A 414 9.82 -0.94 20.45
CA THR A 414 9.64 -1.65 19.18
C THR A 414 9.18 -3.08 19.42
N GLU A 415 8.07 -3.43 18.82
CA GLU A 415 7.54 -4.79 18.69
C GLU A 415 7.73 -5.25 17.24
N PHE A 416 7.77 -6.55 17.00
CA PHE A 416 7.90 -7.07 15.65
C PHE A 416 7.14 -8.38 15.46
N LYS A 417 6.81 -8.66 14.19
CA LYS A 417 6.25 -9.94 13.77
C LYS A 417 6.84 -10.34 12.42
N VAL A 418 7.48 -11.49 12.37
CA VAL A 418 7.82 -12.19 11.14
C VAL A 418 6.73 -13.21 10.85
N VAL A 419 6.17 -13.17 9.65
CA VAL A 419 5.13 -14.10 9.21
C VAL A 419 5.79 -15.20 8.41
N GLU A 420 5.93 -16.39 9.01
CA GLU A 420 6.63 -17.53 8.43
C GLU A 420 5.96 -18.04 7.13
N GLY A 421 6.77 -18.38 6.15
CA GLY A 421 6.33 -18.90 4.84
C GLY A 421 5.61 -17.87 3.98
N ARG A 422 5.62 -16.58 4.36
CA ARG A 422 5.00 -15.50 3.60
C ARG A 422 6.06 -14.63 2.93
N LYS A 423 5.67 -14.12 1.76
CA LYS A 423 6.47 -13.18 0.98
C LYS A 423 6.28 -11.75 1.47
N HIS A 424 6.50 -10.79 0.61
CA HIS A 424 6.47 -9.36 0.91
C HIS A 424 5.24 -8.96 1.74
N MET A 425 5.47 -8.16 2.79
CA MET A 425 4.48 -7.69 3.77
C MET A 425 3.85 -8.80 4.65
N GLY A 426 4.09 -10.08 4.41
CA GLY A 426 3.52 -11.16 5.24
C GLY A 426 1.99 -11.31 5.13
N GLU A 427 1.43 -10.92 3.98
CA GLU A 427 -0.02 -10.97 3.75
C GLU A 427 -0.54 -12.40 3.57
N PRO A 428 -1.81 -12.66 3.94
CA PRO A 428 -2.78 -11.74 4.56
C PRO A 428 -2.71 -11.67 6.10
N GLU A 429 -1.94 -12.51 6.76
CA GLU A 429 -1.91 -12.67 8.23
C GLU A 429 -1.41 -11.41 8.94
N SER A 430 -0.49 -10.68 8.32
CA SER A 430 0.06 -9.41 8.84
C SER A 430 -1.01 -8.37 9.15
N PHE A 431 -2.09 -8.31 8.36
CA PHE A 431 -3.18 -7.36 8.61
C PHE A 431 -3.89 -7.63 9.94
N GLY A 432 -4.11 -8.91 10.29
CA GLY A 432 -4.69 -9.29 11.56
C GLY A 432 -3.83 -8.86 12.74
N VAL A 433 -2.52 -9.04 12.64
CA VAL A 433 -1.54 -8.60 13.66
C VAL A 433 -1.56 -7.09 13.83
N ILE A 434 -1.54 -6.36 12.73
CA ILE A 434 -1.51 -4.88 12.74
C ILE A 434 -2.80 -4.31 13.33
N LEU A 435 -3.96 -4.81 12.91
CA LEU A 435 -5.25 -4.35 13.42
C LEU A 435 -5.39 -4.63 14.92
N GLU A 436 -4.93 -5.78 15.40
CA GLU A 436 -4.90 -6.10 16.83
C GLU A 436 -4.01 -5.13 17.61
N TRP A 437 -2.81 -4.83 17.10
CA TRP A 437 -1.89 -3.88 17.72
C TRP A 437 -2.47 -2.46 17.77
N ILE A 438 -3.05 -1.99 16.65
CA ILE A 438 -3.73 -0.69 16.58
C ILE A 438 -4.90 -0.62 17.57
N HIS A 439 -5.72 -1.67 17.64
CA HIS A 439 -6.83 -1.78 18.56
C HIS A 439 -6.37 -1.63 20.02
N LYS A 440 -5.34 -2.37 20.42
CA LYS A 440 -4.75 -2.31 21.77
C LYS A 440 -4.19 -0.93 22.09
N LEU A 441 -3.50 -0.32 21.11
CA LEU A 441 -2.84 0.97 21.33
C LEU A 441 -3.83 2.11 21.50
N TRP A 442 -4.94 2.09 20.77
CA TRP A 442 -6.03 3.07 20.91
C TRP A 442 -7.00 2.76 22.06
N GLY A 443 -7.04 1.52 22.54
CA GLY A 443 -8.02 1.10 23.53
C GLY A 443 -9.46 1.22 23.01
N LEU A 444 -9.71 0.73 21.79
CA LEU A 444 -11.03 0.82 21.17
C LEU A 444 -12.10 0.07 21.98
N GLU A 445 -13.32 0.64 22.04
CA GLU A 445 -14.44 0.03 22.80
C GLU A 445 -14.95 -1.27 22.15
N ALA A 446 -14.94 -1.36 20.82
CA ALA A 446 -15.29 -2.57 20.10
C ALA A 446 -14.36 -3.73 20.50
N GLY A 447 -14.87 -4.95 20.53
CA GLY A 447 -14.02 -6.14 20.76
C GLY A 447 -12.97 -6.30 19.65
N VAL A 448 -11.76 -6.79 20.00
CA VAL A 448 -10.65 -6.92 19.04
C VAL A 448 -11.01 -7.78 17.83
N ASP A 449 -11.74 -8.89 18.03
CA ASP A 449 -12.16 -9.77 16.94
C ASP A 449 -13.25 -9.12 16.07
N GLU A 450 -14.17 -8.37 16.68
CA GLU A 450 -15.18 -7.58 15.97
C GLU A 450 -14.51 -6.53 15.10
N PHE A 451 -13.53 -5.80 15.63
CA PHE A 451 -12.77 -4.79 14.91
C PHE A 451 -12.03 -5.41 13.73
N LYS A 452 -11.21 -6.44 13.97
CA LYS A 452 -10.45 -7.15 12.93
C LYS A 452 -11.38 -7.66 11.83
N LYS A 453 -12.42 -8.37 12.19
CA LYS A 453 -13.40 -8.93 11.26
C LYS A 453 -14.11 -7.82 10.48
N GLY A 454 -14.61 -6.80 11.17
CA GLY A 454 -15.34 -5.70 10.52
C GLY A 454 -14.50 -4.90 9.54
N VAL A 455 -13.19 -4.72 9.81
CA VAL A 455 -12.26 -4.07 8.88
C VAL A 455 -11.94 -5.00 7.71
N LEU A 456 -11.55 -6.26 7.96
CA LEU A 456 -11.11 -7.19 6.92
C LEU A 456 -12.25 -7.65 6.00
N GLU A 457 -13.47 -7.84 6.50
CA GLU A 457 -14.63 -8.14 5.65
C GLU A 457 -15.09 -6.95 4.78
N GLY A 458 -14.67 -5.74 5.13
CA GLY A 458 -14.84 -4.56 4.28
C GLY A 458 -13.89 -4.51 3.08
N LEU A 459 -12.90 -5.39 3.07
CA LEU A 459 -11.92 -5.61 2.01
C LEU A 459 -12.05 -7.05 1.49
N PRO A 460 -11.85 -7.26 0.20
CA PRO A 460 -11.81 -6.29 -0.90
C PRO A 460 -13.18 -5.73 -1.24
N PHE A 461 -13.21 -4.66 -2.04
CA PHE A 461 -14.44 -4.14 -2.62
C PHE A 461 -15.01 -5.15 -3.62
N LYS A 462 -16.27 -5.58 -3.41
CA LYS A 462 -16.94 -6.59 -4.26
C LYS A 462 -17.94 -5.93 -5.19
N PRO A 463 -17.71 -5.95 -6.54
CA PRO A 463 -18.64 -5.38 -7.51
C PRO A 463 -20.03 -6.01 -7.43
N LYS A 464 -21.07 -5.18 -7.60
CA LYS A 464 -22.48 -5.59 -7.67
C LYS A 464 -23.07 -5.47 -9.08
N TYR A 465 -22.51 -4.60 -9.95
CA TYR A 465 -23.02 -4.24 -11.26
C TYR A 465 -22.13 -4.69 -12.41
#